data_9d48787b2efb7974b8e12b73557379eb
#
_entry.id   9d48787b2efb7974b8e12b73557379eb
#
_cell.length_a   1.000
_cell.length_b   1.000
_cell.length_c   1.000
_cell.angle_alpha   90.00
_cell.angle_beta   90.00
_cell.angle_gamma   90.00
#
_symmetry.space_group_name_H-M   'P 1'
#
loop_
_entity.id
_entity.type
_entity.pdbx_description
1 polymer ?
#
loop_
_entity_poly.entity_id
_entity_poly.type
_entity_poly.pdbx_seq_one_letter_code
_entity_poly.pdbx_strand_id
1 'polypeptide(L)'
;RLIALCMGSFFGILAIVGMTLLVYRRLSVKTVKSTSNFHDYFILILLLAEAALGMISVGTTASGTVEQYAALGIWAQKVITFQPDAGAVIASHSIIYKIHIVIGLVVIMIFPYTKLMHMLVMPLVYFFRSGFLLIRKSMKF
;
A
#
# COMPACT_ATOMS: atom_id res chain seq x y z
N ARG A 1 17.07 7.07 -11.72
CA ARG A 1 16.81 5.63 -11.70
C ARG A 1 17.37 4.96 -10.42
N LEU A 2 18.69 5.05 -10.16
CA LEU A 2 19.32 4.37 -9.02
C LEU A 2 18.70 4.77 -7.68
N ILE A 3 18.54 6.06 -7.42
CA ILE A 3 17.91 6.57 -6.19
C ILE A 3 16.50 5.98 -6.04
N ALA A 4 15.68 5.99 -7.09
CA ALA A 4 14.33 5.46 -7.05
C ALA A 4 14.31 3.95 -6.78
N LEU A 5 15.23 3.17 -7.36
CA LEU A 5 15.37 1.75 -7.11
C LEU A 5 15.80 1.47 -5.66
N CYS A 6 16.80 2.19 -5.14
CA CYS A 6 17.26 2.03 -3.76
C CYS A 6 16.16 2.37 -2.75
N MET A 7 15.50 3.52 -2.93
CA MET A 7 14.40 3.94 -2.05
C MET A 7 13.20 2.99 -2.16
N GLY A 8 12.83 2.60 -3.38
CA GLY A 8 11.74 1.64 -3.62
C GLY A 8 12.02 0.28 -2.98
N SER A 9 13.24 -0.24 -3.11
CA SER A 9 13.64 -1.50 -2.48
C SER A 9 13.62 -1.40 -0.95
N PHE A 10 14.20 -0.35 -0.39
CA PHE A 10 14.28 -0.16 1.05
C PHE A 10 12.89 -0.07 1.69
N PHE A 11 12.05 0.84 1.20
CA PHE A 11 10.70 1.00 1.73
C PHE A 11 9.79 -0.17 1.41
N GLY A 12 9.98 -0.84 0.27
CA GLY A 12 9.23 -2.03 -0.12
C GLY A 12 9.51 -3.20 0.83
N ILE A 13 10.77 -3.46 1.17
CA ILE A 13 11.14 -4.49 2.15
C ILE A 13 10.56 -4.14 3.52
N LEU A 14 10.71 -2.88 3.97
CA LEU A 14 10.17 -2.43 5.25
C LEU A 14 8.65 -2.60 5.32
N ALA A 15 7.94 -2.30 4.24
CA ALA A 15 6.50 -2.47 4.13
C ALA A 15 6.09 -3.95 4.21
N ILE A 16 6.77 -4.84 3.50
CA ILE A 16 6.50 -6.29 3.54
C ILE A 16 6.73 -6.84 4.94
N VAL A 17 7.85 -6.49 5.58
CA VAL A 17 8.15 -6.91 6.95
C VAL A 17 7.07 -6.41 7.91
N GLY A 18 6.72 -5.12 7.84
CA GLY A 18 5.67 -4.53 8.68
C GLY A 18 4.31 -5.21 8.50
N MET A 19 3.88 -5.44 7.25
CA MET A 19 2.61 -6.12 6.97
C MET A 19 2.62 -7.59 7.39
N THR A 20 3.72 -8.29 7.22
CA THR A 20 3.87 -9.67 7.69
C THR A 20 3.76 -9.76 9.21
N LEU A 21 4.40 -8.83 9.93
CA LEU A 21 4.28 -8.73 11.39
C LEU A 21 2.83 -8.42 11.82
N LEU A 22 2.11 -7.57 11.08
CA LEU A 22 0.70 -7.29 11.33
C LEU A 22 -0.18 -8.52 11.12
N VAL A 23 0.06 -9.31 10.07
CA VAL A 23 -0.63 -10.59 9.84
C VAL A 23 -0.35 -11.54 11.00
N TYR A 24 0.92 -11.70 11.35
CA TYR A 24 1.33 -12.58 12.47
C TYR A 24 0.64 -12.17 13.79
N ARG A 25 0.70 -10.88 14.14
CA ARG A 25 0.03 -10.35 15.34
C ARG A 25 -1.48 -10.62 15.32
N ARG A 26 -2.13 -10.43 14.17
CA ARG A 26 -3.57 -10.63 14.02
C ARG A 26 -3.99 -12.10 14.17
N LEU A 27 -3.13 -13.03 13.78
CA LEU A 27 -3.37 -14.46 13.93
C LEU A 27 -3.04 -14.97 15.34
N SER A 28 -1.98 -14.42 15.97
CA SER A 28 -1.43 -14.92 17.25
C SER A 28 -2.12 -14.33 18.48
N VAL A 29 -2.53 -13.05 18.42
CA VAL A 29 -3.13 -12.36 19.58
C VAL A 29 -4.64 -12.57 19.61
N LYS A 30 -5.13 -13.31 20.61
CA LYS A 30 -6.56 -13.67 20.77
C LYS A 30 -7.49 -12.46 20.77
N THR A 31 -7.13 -11.39 21.47
CA THR A 31 -7.93 -10.15 21.55
C THR A 31 -8.05 -9.46 20.18
N VAL A 32 -6.98 -9.43 19.38
CA VAL A 32 -6.99 -8.85 18.05
C VAL A 32 -7.79 -9.73 17.09
N LYS A 33 -7.65 -11.05 17.20
CA LYS A 33 -8.39 -12.02 16.39
C LYS A 33 -9.89 -11.89 16.61
N SER A 34 -10.35 -11.76 17.86
CA SER A 34 -11.77 -11.67 18.20
C SER A 34 -12.44 -10.37 17.74
N THR A 35 -11.67 -9.29 17.55
CA THR A 35 -12.15 -7.99 17.07
C THR A 35 -11.95 -7.77 15.57
N SER A 36 -11.31 -8.72 14.88
CA SER A 36 -11.02 -8.64 13.45
C SER A 36 -12.14 -9.23 12.61
N ASN A 37 -12.61 -8.47 11.63
CA ASN A 37 -13.59 -8.91 10.64
C ASN A 37 -12.91 -9.48 9.38
N PHE A 38 -13.65 -10.21 8.55
CA PHE A 38 -13.17 -10.72 7.26
C PHE A 38 -12.53 -9.62 6.39
N HIS A 39 -13.14 -8.46 6.34
CA HIS A 39 -12.65 -7.31 5.57
C HIS A 39 -11.25 -6.85 6.02
N ASP A 40 -10.94 -6.97 7.30
CA ASP A 40 -9.64 -6.58 7.85
C ASP A 40 -8.51 -7.51 7.38
N TYR A 41 -8.81 -8.81 7.26
CA TYR A 41 -7.87 -9.80 6.69
C TYR A 41 -7.73 -9.61 5.19
N PHE A 42 -8.84 -9.43 4.48
CA PHE A 42 -8.85 -9.23 3.03
C PHE A 42 -7.97 -8.04 2.62
N ILE A 43 -8.16 -6.88 3.24
CA ILE A 43 -7.36 -5.68 2.96
C ILE A 43 -5.88 -5.91 3.26
N LEU A 44 -5.56 -6.54 4.40
CA LEU A 44 -4.18 -6.76 4.79
C LEU A 44 -3.46 -7.72 3.82
N ILE A 45 -4.14 -8.78 3.38
CA ILE A 45 -3.60 -9.72 2.38
C ILE A 45 -3.46 -9.02 1.02
N LEU A 46 -4.44 -8.21 0.63
CA LEU A 46 -4.40 -7.46 -0.63
C LEU A 46 -3.20 -6.49 -0.66
N LEU A 47 -2.97 -5.76 0.44
CA LEU A 47 -1.82 -4.85 0.56
C LEU A 47 -0.49 -5.62 0.57
N LEU A 48 -0.43 -6.78 1.21
CA LEU A 48 0.77 -7.62 1.22
C LEU A 48 1.08 -8.14 -0.20
N ALA A 49 0.05 -8.59 -0.93
CA ALA A 49 0.19 -9.01 -2.32
C ALA A 49 0.66 -7.85 -3.21
N GLU A 50 0.09 -6.67 -3.03
CA GLU A 50 0.48 -5.46 -3.75
C GLU A 50 1.94 -5.07 -3.49
N ALA A 51 2.38 -5.12 -2.23
CA ALA A 51 3.78 -4.85 -1.88
C ALA A 51 4.74 -5.91 -2.47
N ALA A 52 4.35 -7.18 -2.48
CA ALA A 52 5.13 -8.25 -3.10
C ALA A 52 5.27 -8.04 -4.62
N LEU A 53 4.17 -7.73 -5.32
CA LEU A 53 4.18 -7.39 -6.74
C LEU A 53 5.02 -6.15 -7.03
N GLY A 54 4.94 -5.13 -6.17
CA GLY A 54 5.79 -3.94 -6.25
C GLY A 54 7.28 -4.29 -6.18
N MET A 55 7.68 -5.17 -5.25
CA MET A 55 9.07 -5.61 -5.14
C MET A 55 9.54 -6.42 -6.36
N ILE A 56 8.69 -7.29 -6.91
CA ILE A 56 8.99 -8.00 -8.16
C ILE A 56 9.15 -6.98 -9.31
N SER A 57 8.31 -5.97 -9.37
CA SER A 57 8.39 -4.89 -10.36
C SER A 57 9.69 -4.07 -10.24
N VAL A 58 10.16 -3.82 -9.01
CA VAL A 58 11.48 -3.20 -8.76
C VAL A 58 12.60 -4.08 -9.31
N GLY A 59 12.56 -5.40 -9.07
CA GLY A 59 13.53 -6.34 -9.61
C GLY A 59 13.57 -6.36 -11.14
N THR A 60 12.40 -6.38 -11.78
CA THR A 60 12.31 -6.33 -13.26
C THR A 60 12.75 -4.98 -13.82
N THR A 61 12.50 -3.88 -13.11
CA THR A 61 13.02 -2.55 -13.48
C THR A 61 14.53 -2.47 -13.36
N ALA A 62 15.12 -3.11 -12.35
CA ALA A 62 16.56 -3.12 -12.13
C ALA A 62 17.31 -3.80 -13.30
N SER A 63 16.74 -4.90 -13.81
CA SER A 63 17.28 -5.65 -14.96
C SER A 63 16.87 -5.07 -16.33
N GLY A 64 15.88 -4.16 -16.37
CA GLY A 64 15.37 -3.55 -17.59
C GLY A 64 16.17 -2.35 -18.10
N THR A 65 15.81 -1.86 -19.27
CA THR A 65 16.42 -0.67 -19.89
C THR A 65 15.93 0.64 -19.24
N VAL A 66 16.72 1.71 -19.43
CA VAL A 66 16.33 3.06 -18.99
C VAL A 66 15.05 3.54 -19.68
N GLU A 67 14.87 3.15 -20.94
CA GLU A 67 13.69 3.52 -21.73
C GLU A 67 12.40 2.88 -21.17
N GLN A 68 12.45 1.62 -20.75
CA GLN A 68 11.33 0.95 -20.09
C GLN A 68 10.96 1.63 -18.77
N TYR A 69 11.95 2.08 -17.99
CA TYR A 69 11.70 2.85 -16.77
C TYR A 69 11.07 4.22 -17.09
N ALA A 70 11.58 4.92 -18.09
CA ALA A 70 11.02 6.22 -18.49
C ALA A 70 9.57 6.12 -19.00
N ALA A 71 9.25 5.04 -19.70
CA ALA A 71 7.88 4.77 -20.18
C ALA A 71 6.86 4.64 -19.06
N LEU A 72 7.24 4.09 -17.89
CA LEU A 72 6.35 4.06 -16.70
C LEU A 72 6.02 5.46 -16.20
N GLY A 73 7.01 6.37 -16.20
CA GLY A 73 6.80 7.78 -15.85
C GLY A 73 5.87 8.49 -16.85
N ILE A 74 6.09 8.28 -18.15
CA ILE A 74 5.23 8.81 -19.21
C ILE A 74 3.80 8.27 -19.08
N TRP A 75 3.65 6.99 -18.80
CA TRP A 75 2.34 6.39 -18.56
C TRP A 75 1.61 7.07 -17.39
N ALA A 76 2.29 7.21 -16.24
CA ALA A 76 1.71 7.87 -15.07
C ALA A 76 1.28 9.30 -15.36
N GLN A 77 2.11 10.07 -16.07
CA GLN A 77 1.78 11.43 -16.50
C GLN A 77 0.54 11.45 -17.41
N LYS A 78 0.46 10.56 -18.40
CA LYS A 78 -0.69 10.45 -19.30
C LYS A 78 -1.98 10.07 -18.59
N VAL A 79 -1.92 9.19 -17.59
CA VAL A 79 -3.09 8.84 -16.75
C VAL A 79 -3.58 10.06 -15.97
N ILE A 80 -2.68 10.80 -15.32
CA ILE A 80 -3.04 11.99 -14.54
C ILE A 80 -3.61 13.11 -15.44
N THR A 81 -3.12 13.21 -16.68
CA THR A 81 -3.60 14.20 -17.66
C THR A 81 -4.77 13.70 -18.51
N PHE A 82 -5.34 12.54 -18.19
CA PHE A 82 -6.48 11.92 -18.87
C PHE A 82 -6.28 11.72 -20.39
N GLN A 83 -5.06 11.39 -20.82
CA GLN A 83 -4.78 11.13 -22.22
C GLN A 83 -5.26 9.72 -22.63
N PRO A 84 -5.99 9.57 -23.75
CA PRO A 84 -6.60 8.29 -24.14
C PRO A 84 -5.59 7.23 -24.56
N ASP A 85 -4.38 7.62 -24.94
CA ASP A 85 -3.31 6.73 -25.40
C ASP A 85 -2.39 6.22 -24.27
N ALA A 86 -2.71 6.51 -23.00
CA ALA A 86 -1.96 6.02 -21.84
C ALA A 86 -1.82 4.49 -21.83
N GLY A 87 -2.88 3.76 -22.24
CA GLY A 87 -2.87 2.31 -22.29
C GLY A 87 -1.85 1.73 -23.29
N ALA A 88 -1.62 2.41 -24.41
CA ALA A 88 -0.66 1.98 -25.41
C ALA A 88 0.78 1.99 -24.89
N VAL A 89 1.14 2.94 -24.03
CA VAL A 89 2.48 3.06 -23.44
C VAL A 89 2.81 1.87 -22.56
N ILE A 90 1.84 1.37 -21.78
CA ILE A 90 2.07 0.23 -20.86
C ILE A 90 1.90 -1.12 -21.54
N ALA A 91 1.35 -1.16 -22.78
CA ALA A 91 1.03 -2.40 -23.47
C ALA A 91 2.24 -3.33 -23.67
N SER A 92 3.42 -2.76 -23.93
CA SER A 92 4.68 -3.47 -24.11
C SER A 92 5.35 -3.97 -22.82
N HIS A 93 4.87 -3.54 -21.63
CA HIS A 93 5.44 -3.92 -20.35
C HIS A 93 4.98 -5.31 -19.90
N SER A 94 5.79 -5.91 -18.99
CA SER A 94 5.50 -7.20 -18.39
C SER A 94 4.12 -7.21 -17.72
N ILE A 95 3.46 -8.37 -17.76
CA ILE A 95 2.16 -8.60 -17.12
C ILE A 95 2.18 -8.27 -15.62
N ILE A 96 3.33 -8.43 -14.95
CA ILE A 96 3.52 -8.13 -13.53
C ILE A 96 3.22 -6.65 -13.22
N TYR A 97 3.73 -5.73 -14.06
CA TYR A 97 3.42 -4.30 -13.92
C TYR A 97 1.94 -4.01 -14.08
N LYS A 98 1.31 -4.65 -15.06
CA LYS A 98 -0.13 -4.44 -15.35
C LYS A 98 -0.98 -4.91 -14.17
N ILE A 99 -0.67 -6.08 -13.60
CA ILE A 99 -1.37 -6.62 -12.44
C ILE A 99 -1.16 -5.71 -11.22
N HIS A 100 0.08 -5.30 -10.93
CA HIS A 100 0.41 -4.39 -9.84
C HIS A 100 -0.36 -3.06 -9.97
N ILE A 101 -0.37 -2.45 -11.15
CA ILE A 101 -1.13 -1.21 -11.40
C ILE A 101 -2.63 -1.40 -11.16
N VAL A 102 -3.22 -2.49 -11.68
CA VAL A 102 -4.65 -2.76 -11.52
C VAL A 102 -5.02 -2.97 -10.06
N ILE A 103 -4.24 -3.78 -9.33
CA ILE A 103 -4.48 -4.01 -7.89
C ILE A 103 -4.29 -2.71 -7.11
N GLY A 104 -3.26 -1.91 -7.42
CA GLY A 104 -3.03 -0.61 -6.80
C GLY A 104 -4.19 0.35 -7.00
N LEU A 105 -4.75 0.42 -8.22
CA LEU A 105 -5.95 1.23 -8.49
C LEU A 105 -7.17 0.72 -7.72
N VAL A 106 -7.36 -0.60 -7.62
CA VAL A 106 -8.42 -1.21 -6.81
C VAL A 106 -8.24 -0.85 -5.34
N VAL A 107 -7.02 -0.93 -4.80
CA VAL A 107 -6.72 -0.53 -3.42
C VAL A 107 -7.08 0.93 -3.19
N ILE A 108 -6.71 1.85 -4.08
CA ILE A 108 -7.04 3.27 -4.00
C ILE A 108 -8.56 3.48 -4.02
N MET A 109 -9.28 2.77 -4.89
CA MET A 109 -10.73 2.88 -5.02
C MET A 109 -11.47 2.42 -3.76
N ILE A 110 -11.02 1.32 -3.13
CA ILE A 110 -11.67 0.80 -1.91
C ILE A 110 -11.14 1.46 -0.63
N PHE A 111 -10.04 2.22 -0.71
CA PHE A 111 -9.41 2.89 0.43
C PHE A 111 -10.39 3.67 1.32
N PRO A 112 -11.27 4.56 0.78
CA PRO A 112 -12.19 5.36 1.60
C PRO A 112 -13.23 4.51 2.34
N TYR A 113 -13.53 3.30 1.86
CA TYR A 113 -14.50 2.39 2.47
C TYR A 113 -13.88 1.44 3.51
N THR A 114 -12.57 1.55 3.74
CA THR A 114 -11.83 0.66 4.64
C THR A 114 -11.38 1.37 5.90
N LYS A 115 -10.99 0.58 6.92
CA LYS A 115 -10.39 1.11 8.14
C LYS A 115 -9.02 1.79 7.91
N LEU A 116 -8.47 1.71 6.69
CA LEU A 116 -7.25 2.42 6.31
C LEU A 116 -7.39 3.94 6.40
N MET A 117 -8.61 4.48 6.17
CA MET A 117 -8.90 5.90 6.37
C MET A 117 -8.61 6.35 7.81
N HIS A 118 -8.94 5.52 8.80
CA HIS A 118 -8.66 5.85 10.19
C HIS A 118 -7.16 5.94 10.49
N MET A 119 -6.34 5.15 9.80
CA MET A 119 -4.88 5.22 9.92
C MET A 119 -4.31 6.55 9.39
N LEU A 120 -4.95 7.13 8.38
CA LEU A 120 -4.52 8.40 7.81
C LEU A 120 -5.00 9.61 8.64
N VAL A 121 -6.24 9.57 9.12
CA VAL A 121 -6.88 10.71 9.82
C VAL A 121 -6.48 10.76 11.29
N MET A 122 -6.41 9.62 11.98
CA MET A 122 -6.10 9.58 13.42
C MET A 122 -4.72 10.14 13.79
N PRO A 123 -3.61 9.77 13.12
CA PRO A 123 -2.30 10.30 13.48
C PRO A 123 -2.21 11.82 13.32
N LEU A 124 -2.82 12.39 12.29
CA LEU A 124 -2.80 13.83 12.04
C LEU A 124 -3.51 14.60 13.15
N VAL A 125 -4.65 14.08 13.65
CA VAL A 125 -5.39 14.69 14.75
C VAL A 125 -4.60 14.63 16.07
N TYR A 126 -3.82 13.56 16.30
CA TYR A 126 -2.98 13.44 17.50
C TYR A 126 -1.84 14.45 17.54
N PHE A 127 -1.24 14.81 16.39
CA PHE A 127 -0.20 15.83 16.33
C PHE A 127 -0.69 17.23 16.72
N PHE A 128 -1.97 17.51 16.47
CA PHE A 128 -2.56 18.82 16.74
C PHE A 128 -3.37 18.87 18.05
N ARG A 129 -3.46 17.75 18.78
CA ARG A 129 -4.25 17.65 19.99
C ARG A 129 -3.37 17.87 21.24
N SER A 130 -3.58 18.95 21.96
CA SER A 130 -2.96 19.20 23.26
C SER A 130 -3.62 18.34 24.33
N GLY A 131 -3.00 17.23 24.71
CA GLY A 131 -3.36 16.41 25.86
C GLY A 131 -4.15 15.13 25.59
N PHE A 132 -3.90 14.11 26.39
CA PHE A 132 -4.61 12.84 26.39
C PHE A 132 -5.84 12.94 27.30
N LEU A 133 -7.02 12.65 26.76
CA LEU A 133 -8.22 12.45 27.56
C LEU A 133 -8.21 11.01 28.12
N LEU A 134 -7.74 10.88 29.36
CA LEU A 134 -7.91 9.65 30.14
C LEU A 134 -9.34 9.60 30.68
N ILE A 135 -10.23 8.89 30.00
CA ILE A 135 -11.54 8.57 30.55
C ILE A 135 -11.34 7.43 31.56
N ARG A 136 -11.19 7.79 32.85
CA ARG A 136 -11.19 6.84 33.94
C ARG A 136 -12.65 6.46 34.22
N LYS A 137 -13.06 5.27 33.79
CA LYS A 137 -14.36 4.70 34.19
C LYS A 137 -14.29 4.42 35.69
N SER A 138 -14.98 5.25 36.47
CA SER A 138 -15.17 4.99 37.89
C SER A 138 -16.01 3.72 38.02
N MET A 139 -15.39 2.62 38.50
CA MET A 139 -16.15 1.48 38.96
C MET A 139 -16.79 1.86 40.28
N LYS A 140 -18.10 2.06 40.27
CA LYS A 140 -18.91 2.05 41.51
C LYS A 140 -18.99 0.59 41.95
N PHE A 141 -18.43 0.28 43.09
CA PHE A 141 -18.70 -0.92 43.85
C PHE A 141 -20.10 -0.82 44.49
#